data_68cf796f3112b877fdf2a35bddb2069a
#
_entry.id   68cf796f3112b877fdf2a35bddb2069a
#
_cell.length_a   1.000
_cell.length_b   1.000
_cell.length_c   1.000
_cell.angle_alpha   90.00
_cell.angle_beta   90.00
_cell.angle_gamma   90.00
#
_symmetry.space_group_name_H-M   'P 1'
#
loop_
_entity.id
_entity.type
_entity.pdbx_description
1 polymer ?
#
loop_
_entity_poly.entity_id
_entity_poly.type
_entity_poly.pdbx_seq_one_letter_code
_entity_poly.pdbx_strand_id
1 'polypeptide(L)'
;MPASPTATPAHIKDVNTRYHDAAADEYDAKWGIDFGATGQEQVRLKLSKALGGLDGERFGDGLEIGSGTGYFSLNLVQLGVVERLTATDISPGMLRRLSTTAGALGLRAETAVTEAEQLPFEDESFDLVFGHAVLHHIPDLKRAFAEFGRVLRPGGAIAFCGEPSRYGDRLAAAPKRAGMLAAPAW
;
A
#
# COMPACT_ATOMS: atom_id res chain seq x y z
N MET A 1 -7.70 -33.28 -15.66
CA MET A 1 -8.04 -32.53 -14.45
C MET A 1 -8.83 -31.30 -14.87
N PRO A 2 -10.04 -31.04 -14.38
CA PRO A 2 -10.74 -29.80 -14.71
C PRO A 2 -9.92 -28.63 -14.15
N ALA A 3 -9.73 -27.59 -14.95
CA ALA A 3 -9.10 -26.35 -14.52
C ALA A 3 -9.89 -25.79 -13.32
N SER A 4 -9.20 -25.45 -12.23
CA SER A 4 -9.84 -24.76 -11.10
C SER A 4 -10.54 -23.50 -11.65
N PRO A 5 -11.78 -23.22 -11.22
CA PRO A 5 -12.48 -22.02 -11.68
C PRO A 5 -11.62 -20.80 -11.33
N THR A 6 -11.30 -19.99 -12.34
CA THR A 6 -10.62 -18.71 -12.14
C THR A 6 -11.49 -17.84 -11.23
N ALA A 7 -10.93 -17.41 -10.11
CA ALA A 7 -11.64 -16.56 -9.14
C ALA A 7 -12.13 -15.28 -9.84
N THR A 8 -13.39 -14.90 -9.62
CA THR A 8 -13.93 -13.65 -10.16
C THR A 8 -13.34 -12.44 -9.45
N PRO A 9 -13.28 -11.25 -10.07
CA PRO A 9 -12.84 -10.02 -9.42
C PRO A 9 -13.54 -9.77 -8.08
N ALA A 10 -14.85 -9.96 -8.02
CA ALA A 10 -15.63 -9.79 -6.80
C ALA A 10 -15.21 -10.77 -5.68
N HIS A 11 -14.94 -12.03 -6.04
CA HIS A 11 -14.46 -13.02 -5.08
C HIS A 11 -13.07 -12.67 -4.55
N ILE A 12 -12.16 -12.21 -5.42
CA ILE A 12 -10.81 -11.77 -5.01
C ILE A 12 -10.91 -10.61 -3.99
N LYS A 13 -11.73 -9.62 -4.27
CA LYS A 13 -11.95 -8.47 -3.38
C LYS A 13 -12.55 -8.87 -2.04
N ASP A 14 -13.58 -9.72 -2.04
CA ASP A 14 -14.21 -10.22 -0.82
C ASP A 14 -13.21 -11.00 0.08
N VAL A 15 -12.41 -11.87 -0.51
CA VAL A 15 -11.37 -12.61 0.21
C VAL A 15 -10.32 -11.66 0.80
N ASN A 16 -9.84 -10.68 0.01
CA ASN A 16 -8.87 -9.70 0.48
C ASN A 16 -9.43 -8.87 1.63
N THR A 17 -10.65 -8.34 1.49
CA THR A 17 -11.30 -7.55 2.54
C THR A 17 -11.40 -8.33 3.84
N ARG A 18 -11.93 -9.56 3.80
CA ARG A 18 -12.08 -10.39 5.01
C ARG A 18 -10.74 -10.76 5.66
N TYR A 19 -9.74 -11.06 4.84
CA TYR A 19 -8.40 -11.37 5.35
C TYR A 19 -7.79 -10.17 6.07
N HIS A 20 -7.83 -8.99 5.45
CA HIS A 20 -7.24 -7.79 6.01
C HIS A 20 -8.01 -7.28 7.22
N ASP A 21 -9.34 -7.35 7.22
CA ASP A 21 -10.17 -7.02 8.40
C ASP A 21 -9.81 -7.90 9.61
N ALA A 22 -9.69 -9.20 9.39
CA ALA A 22 -9.34 -10.13 10.47
C ALA A 22 -7.89 -9.96 10.98
N ALA A 23 -6.98 -9.52 10.11
CA ALA A 23 -5.57 -9.37 10.44
C ALA A 23 -5.23 -7.98 11.03
N ALA A 24 -6.11 -6.99 10.95
CA ALA A 24 -5.80 -5.58 11.18
C ALA A 24 -5.14 -5.30 12.54
N ASP A 25 -5.59 -5.94 13.62
CA ASP A 25 -5.07 -5.69 14.98
C ASP A 25 -3.65 -6.22 15.19
N GLU A 26 -3.28 -7.33 14.52
CA GLU A 26 -1.98 -7.97 14.65
C GLU A 26 -1.03 -7.65 13.47
N TYR A 27 -1.51 -6.87 12.50
CA TYR A 27 -0.82 -6.65 11.22
C TYR A 27 0.55 -6.02 11.41
N ASP A 28 0.63 -4.97 12.22
CA ASP A 28 1.87 -4.22 12.46
C ASP A 28 2.94 -5.11 13.11
N ALA A 29 2.55 -5.88 14.13
CA ALA A 29 3.46 -6.80 14.82
C ALA A 29 3.93 -7.93 13.89
N LYS A 30 3.03 -8.50 13.09
CA LYS A 30 3.32 -9.57 12.15
C LYS A 30 4.32 -9.17 11.08
N TRP A 31 4.24 -7.95 10.58
CA TRP A 31 5.05 -7.46 9.48
C TRP A 31 6.20 -6.56 9.90
N GLY A 32 6.37 -6.33 11.21
CA GLY A 32 7.42 -5.47 11.74
C GLY A 32 7.28 -4.02 11.29
N ILE A 33 6.04 -3.52 11.24
CA ILE A 33 5.72 -2.15 10.86
C ILE A 33 6.32 -1.20 11.89
N ASP A 34 7.12 -0.25 11.41
CA ASP A 34 7.79 0.75 12.26
C ASP A 34 7.44 2.17 11.79
N PHE A 35 7.02 3.00 12.73
CA PHE A 35 6.71 4.41 12.52
C PHE A 35 7.79 5.35 13.09
N GLY A 36 8.90 4.79 13.58
CA GLY A 36 10.06 5.52 14.05
C GLY A 36 11.07 5.81 12.94
N ALA A 37 12.27 6.22 13.34
CA ALA A 37 13.33 6.64 12.41
C ALA A 37 13.70 5.58 11.37
N THR A 38 13.70 4.29 11.74
CA THR A 38 14.00 3.20 10.82
C THR A 38 12.92 3.07 9.74
N GLY A 39 11.65 3.07 10.13
CA GLY A 39 10.52 3.01 9.19
C GLY A 39 10.48 4.21 8.26
N GLN A 40 10.70 5.41 8.79
CA GLN A 40 10.78 6.64 8.01
C GLN A 40 11.87 6.58 6.95
N GLU A 41 13.07 6.16 7.31
CA GLU A 41 14.18 6.04 6.35
C GLU A 41 13.90 4.97 5.28
N GLN A 42 13.35 3.84 5.66
CA GLN A 42 12.95 2.79 4.70
C GLN A 42 11.93 3.30 3.69
N VAL A 43 10.91 4.02 4.15
CA VAL A 43 9.86 4.58 3.29
C VAL A 43 10.43 5.67 2.38
N ARG A 44 11.26 6.57 2.91
CA ARG A 44 11.95 7.61 2.14
C ARG A 44 12.78 7.02 1.00
N LEU A 45 13.57 5.98 1.29
CA LEU A 45 14.41 5.31 0.29
C LEU A 45 13.57 4.61 -0.79
N LYS A 46 12.47 3.95 -0.40
CA LYS A 46 11.57 3.27 -1.35
C LYS A 46 10.91 4.28 -2.30
N LEU A 47 10.38 5.39 -1.76
CA LEU A 47 9.74 6.42 -2.57
C LEU A 47 10.76 7.11 -3.48
N SER A 48 11.91 7.51 -2.96
CA SER A 48 13.01 8.10 -3.74
C SER A 48 13.42 7.22 -4.92
N LYS A 49 13.54 5.91 -4.69
CA LYS A 49 13.86 4.97 -5.77
C LYS A 49 12.75 4.89 -6.83
N ALA A 50 11.48 4.95 -6.43
CA ALA A 50 10.36 4.89 -7.36
C ALA A 50 10.23 6.15 -8.22
N LEU A 51 10.55 7.32 -7.66
CA LEU A 51 10.49 8.61 -8.35
C LEU A 51 11.77 8.99 -9.10
N GLY A 52 12.86 8.21 -8.92
CA GLY A 52 14.17 8.54 -9.50
C GLY A 52 14.95 9.61 -8.74
N GLY A 53 14.52 9.97 -7.55
CA GLY A 53 15.08 10.96 -6.64
C GLY A 53 13.98 11.50 -5.71
N LEU A 54 14.37 12.13 -4.62
CA LEU A 54 13.45 12.81 -3.71
C LEU A 54 14.19 14.02 -3.09
N ASP A 55 14.84 14.83 -3.93
CA ASP A 55 15.71 15.92 -3.52
C ASP A 55 14.91 17.16 -3.05
N GLY A 56 14.27 17.01 -1.87
CA GLY A 56 13.45 18.06 -1.27
C GLY A 56 12.04 18.17 -1.86
N GLU A 57 11.60 17.22 -2.69
CA GLU A 57 10.24 17.19 -3.23
C GLU A 57 9.22 17.02 -2.10
N ARG A 58 8.15 17.81 -2.21
CA ARG A 58 7.00 17.79 -1.31
C ARG A 58 5.73 17.79 -2.14
N PHE A 59 4.76 17.01 -1.70
CA PHE A 59 3.46 16.88 -2.32
C PHE A 59 2.40 17.47 -1.38
N GLY A 60 1.58 18.39 -1.88
CA GLY A 60 0.50 19.01 -1.12
C GLY A 60 -0.57 17.98 -0.76
N ASP A 61 -1.17 17.34 -1.78
CA ASP A 61 -2.23 16.36 -1.62
C ASP A 61 -1.75 14.98 -2.09
N GLY A 62 -1.62 14.04 -1.15
CA GLY A 62 -1.24 12.66 -1.43
C GLY A 62 -2.40 11.69 -1.25
N LEU A 63 -2.61 10.81 -2.23
CA LEU A 63 -3.57 9.70 -2.19
C LEU A 63 -2.84 8.38 -2.09
N GLU A 64 -3.00 7.66 -0.98
CA GLU A 64 -2.52 6.29 -0.86
C GLU A 64 -3.58 5.28 -1.24
N ILE A 65 -3.22 4.34 -2.12
CA ILE A 65 -4.04 3.21 -2.54
C ILE A 65 -3.62 1.97 -1.76
N GLY A 66 -4.57 1.29 -1.11
CA GLY A 66 -4.30 0.11 -0.29
C GLY A 66 -3.37 0.43 0.89
N SER A 67 -3.75 1.42 1.68
CA SER A 67 -2.93 1.99 2.75
C SER A 67 -2.66 1.03 3.91
N GLY A 68 -3.49 -0.02 4.06
CA GLY A 68 -3.41 -0.91 5.20
C GLY A 68 -3.46 -0.14 6.52
N THR A 69 -2.51 -0.39 7.41
CA THR A 69 -2.39 0.28 8.71
C THR A 69 -1.65 1.62 8.68
N GLY A 70 -1.27 2.10 7.47
CA GLY A 70 -0.64 3.40 7.26
C GLY A 70 0.89 3.40 7.31
N TYR A 71 1.54 2.24 7.21
CA TYR A 71 3.00 2.15 7.25
C TYR A 71 3.68 3.12 6.30
N PHE A 72 3.22 3.18 5.05
CA PHE A 72 3.91 3.98 4.04
C PHE A 72 3.54 5.46 4.16
N SER A 73 2.24 5.77 4.18
CA SER A 73 1.75 7.15 4.19
C SER A 73 2.04 7.90 5.48
N LEU A 74 1.82 7.31 6.66
CA LEU A 74 2.06 8.02 7.91
C LEU A 74 3.54 8.37 8.11
N ASN A 75 4.45 7.51 7.66
CA ASN A 75 5.88 7.84 7.64
C ASN A 75 6.19 8.98 6.66
N LEU A 76 5.55 9.05 5.48
CA LEU A 76 5.72 10.17 4.56
C LEU A 76 5.18 11.49 5.10
N VAL A 77 4.07 11.46 5.84
CA VAL A 77 3.56 12.65 6.53
C VAL A 77 4.51 13.12 7.64
N GLN A 78 5.05 12.20 8.45
CA GLN A 78 6.04 12.53 9.47
C GLN A 78 7.31 13.17 8.88
N LEU A 79 7.73 12.72 7.71
CA LEU A 79 8.87 13.26 6.97
C LEU A 79 8.57 14.61 6.28
N GLY A 80 7.32 15.05 6.26
CA GLY A 80 6.89 16.27 5.54
C GLY A 80 6.98 16.13 4.02
N VAL A 81 6.99 14.91 3.49
CA VAL A 81 6.96 14.62 2.05
C VAL A 81 5.54 14.75 1.51
N VAL A 82 4.53 14.35 2.28
CA VAL A 82 3.11 14.53 2.00
C VAL A 82 2.53 15.45 3.08
N GLU A 83 1.87 16.51 2.67
CA GLU A 83 1.30 17.50 3.60
C GLU A 83 -0.12 17.11 4.05
N ARG A 84 -1.00 16.78 3.10
CA ARG A 84 -2.37 16.33 3.33
C ARG A 84 -2.53 14.92 2.78
N LEU A 85 -2.89 14.00 3.66
CA LEU A 85 -3.02 12.59 3.33
C LEU A 85 -4.49 12.19 3.22
N THR A 86 -4.84 11.58 2.08
CA THR A 86 -6.03 10.75 1.92
C THR A 86 -5.57 9.30 1.75
N ALA A 87 -5.98 8.44 2.67
CA ALA A 87 -5.63 7.02 2.68
C ALA A 87 -6.85 6.17 2.31
N THR A 88 -6.68 5.26 1.34
CA THR A 88 -7.76 4.38 0.88
C THR A 88 -7.40 2.91 1.05
N ASP A 89 -8.41 2.12 1.41
CA ASP A 89 -8.30 0.66 1.48
C ASP A 89 -9.68 0.03 1.26
N ILE A 90 -9.74 -1.23 0.84
CA ILE A 90 -10.99 -2.00 0.75
C ILE A 90 -11.42 -2.52 2.13
N SER A 91 -10.51 -2.57 3.10
CA SER A 91 -10.74 -3.06 4.46
C SER A 91 -11.03 -1.90 5.43
N PRO A 92 -12.26 -1.79 5.95
CA PRO A 92 -12.58 -0.84 7.02
C PRO A 92 -11.73 -1.06 8.28
N GLY A 93 -11.35 -2.31 8.56
CA GLY A 93 -10.51 -2.66 9.72
C GLY A 93 -9.13 -2.02 9.63
N MET A 94 -8.48 -2.10 8.47
CA MET A 94 -7.19 -1.46 8.22
C MET A 94 -7.27 0.06 8.41
N LEU A 95 -8.28 0.71 7.85
CA LEU A 95 -8.44 2.16 7.98
C LEU A 95 -8.74 2.61 9.42
N ARG A 96 -9.49 1.81 10.21
CA ARG A 96 -9.64 2.09 11.65
C ARG A 96 -8.30 2.03 12.37
N ARG A 97 -7.48 1.03 12.06
CA ARG A 97 -6.14 0.90 12.63
C ARG A 97 -5.24 2.07 12.23
N LEU A 98 -5.23 2.45 10.95
CA LEU A 98 -4.52 3.63 10.44
C LEU A 98 -4.93 4.89 11.20
N SER A 99 -6.23 5.15 11.35
CA SER A 99 -6.73 6.33 12.06
C SER A 99 -6.30 6.35 13.53
N THR A 100 -6.29 5.19 14.19
CA THR A 100 -5.79 5.05 15.56
C THR A 100 -4.31 5.38 15.66
N THR A 101 -3.51 4.84 14.75
CA THR A 101 -2.05 5.08 14.69
C THR A 101 -1.75 6.54 14.36
N ALA A 102 -2.46 7.14 13.40
CA ALA A 102 -2.33 8.56 13.06
C ALA A 102 -2.60 9.45 14.29
N GLY A 103 -3.69 9.18 15.02
CA GLY A 103 -4.00 9.90 16.25
C GLY A 103 -2.93 9.77 17.33
N ALA A 104 -2.38 8.57 17.52
CA ALA A 104 -1.28 8.32 18.47
C ALA A 104 0.01 9.06 18.09
N LEU A 105 0.25 9.27 16.79
CA LEU A 105 1.39 10.03 16.27
C LEU A 105 1.14 11.55 16.19
N GLY A 106 -0.07 12.02 16.54
CA GLY A 106 -0.46 13.43 16.40
C GLY A 106 -0.64 13.89 14.95
N LEU A 107 -0.88 12.96 14.03
CA LEU A 107 -1.06 13.20 12.60
C LEU A 107 -2.54 13.25 12.22
N ARG A 108 -2.82 13.86 11.06
CA ARG A 108 -4.14 13.85 10.43
C ARG A 108 -4.09 13.07 9.13
N ALA A 109 -5.08 12.21 8.92
CA ALA A 109 -5.29 11.49 7.68
C ALA A 109 -6.80 11.40 7.41
N GLU A 110 -7.21 11.74 6.21
CA GLU A 110 -8.54 11.41 5.72
C GLU A 110 -8.55 9.97 5.25
N THR A 111 -9.65 9.26 5.48
CA THR A 111 -9.76 7.85 5.09
C THR A 111 -11.02 7.59 4.30
N ALA A 112 -10.93 6.76 3.26
CA ALA A 112 -12.08 6.33 2.48
C ALA A 112 -12.00 4.84 2.16
N VAL A 113 -13.06 4.10 2.50
CA VAL A 113 -13.21 2.70 2.07
C VAL A 113 -13.62 2.69 0.60
N THR A 114 -12.73 2.23 -0.28
CA THR A 114 -12.99 2.22 -1.72
C THR A 114 -12.15 1.19 -2.45
N GLU A 115 -12.59 0.85 -3.65
CA GLU A 115 -11.83 0.04 -4.61
C GLU A 115 -10.94 0.94 -5.47
N ALA A 116 -9.75 0.48 -5.80
CA ALA A 116 -8.80 1.23 -6.63
C ALA A 116 -9.31 1.50 -8.07
N GLU A 117 -10.22 0.65 -8.55
CA GLU A 117 -10.83 0.75 -9.88
C GLU A 117 -12.00 1.74 -9.96
N GLN A 118 -12.38 2.36 -8.82
CA GLN A 118 -13.47 3.36 -8.77
C GLN A 118 -13.26 4.28 -7.57
N LEU A 119 -12.52 5.36 -7.79
CA LEU A 119 -12.17 6.31 -6.73
C LEU A 119 -13.26 7.40 -6.59
N PRO A 120 -13.77 7.65 -5.36
CA PRO A 120 -14.84 8.62 -5.11
C PRO A 120 -14.30 10.05 -4.99
N PHE A 121 -13.33 10.41 -5.82
CA PHE A 121 -12.68 11.72 -5.80
C PHE A 121 -12.89 12.44 -7.14
N GLU A 122 -12.84 13.76 -7.11
CA GLU A 122 -12.91 14.58 -8.32
C GLU A 122 -11.63 14.43 -9.16
N ASP A 123 -11.72 14.81 -10.43
CA ASP A 123 -10.57 14.86 -11.33
C ASP A 123 -9.53 15.85 -10.79
N GLU A 124 -8.26 15.58 -11.04
CA GLU A 124 -7.16 16.50 -10.72
C GLU A 124 -7.12 16.95 -9.25
N SER A 125 -7.39 16.04 -8.29
CA SER A 125 -7.46 16.35 -6.85
C SER A 125 -6.14 16.16 -6.12
N PHE A 126 -5.22 15.35 -6.67
CA PHE A 126 -4.01 14.94 -5.96
C PHE A 126 -2.72 15.26 -6.72
N ASP A 127 -1.64 15.54 -5.99
CA ASP A 127 -0.31 15.78 -6.53
C ASP A 127 0.52 14.48 -6.60
N LEU A 128 0.21 13.52 -5.72
CA LEU A 128 0.84 12.21 -5.67
C LEU A 128 -0.21 11.13 -5.46
N VAL A 129 -0.24 10.14 -6.35
CA VAL A 129 -0.97 8.86 -6.14
C VAL A 129 0.06 7.78 -5.90
N PHE A 130 -0.03 7.10 -4.77
CA PHE A 130 1.01 6.16 -4.37
C PHE A 130 0.44 4.93 -3.65
N GLY A 131 1.29 3.91 -3.47
CA GLY A 131 0.93 2.73 -2.69
C GLY A 131 2.13 1.83 -2.45
N HIS A 132 1.98 0.93 -1.49
CA HIS A 132 3.02 -0.01 -1.12
C HIS A 132 2.46 -1.44 -1.07
N ALA A 133 3.01 -2.33 -1.89
CA ALA A 133 2.63 -3.76 -1.95
C ALA A 133 1.12 -3.99 -2.16
N VAL A 134 0.49 -3.26 -3.09
CA VAL A 134 -0.96 -3.27 -3.31
C VAL A 134 -1.37 -3.68 -4.72
N LEU A 135 -0.59 -3.36 -5.76
CA LEU A 135 -1.02 -3.57 -7.15
C LEU A 135 -1.36 -5.03 -7.47
N HIS A 136 -0.66 -5.97 -6.85
CA HIS A 136 -0.89 -7.40 -7.03
C HIS A 136 -2.22 -7.91 -6.44
N HIS A 137 -2.91 -7.09 -5.65
CA HIS A 137 -4.25 -7.37 -5.12
C HIS A 137 -5.37 -6.80 -5.98
N ILE A 138 -5.06 -5.93 -6.95
CA ILE A 138 -6.05 -5.23 -7.78
C ILE A 138 -6.38 -6.08 -9.02
N PRO A 139 -7.65 -6.53 -9.18
CA PRO A 139 -8.03 -7.41 -10.29
C PRO A 139 -7.96 -6.75 -11.67
N ASP A 140 -8.31 -5.46 -11.78
CA ASP A 140 -8.29 -4.70 -13.03
C ASP A 140 -7.35 -3.50 -12.93
N LEU A 141 -6.06 -3.77 -13.11
CA LEU A 141 -5.02 -2.74 -13.09
C LEU A 141 -5.24 -1.66 -14.16
N LYS A 142 -5.78 -2.03 -15.34
CA LYS A 142 -6.02 -1.04 -16.40
C LYS A 142 -7.04 0.00 -15.95
N ARG A 143 -8.12 -0.44 -15.34
CA ARG A 143 -9.16 0.46 -14.80
C ARG A 143 -8.62 1.27 -13.63
N ALA A 144 -7.86 0.64 -12.72
CA ALA A 144 -7.24 1.34 -11.59
C ALA A 144 -6.29 2.46 -12.06
N PHE A 145 -5.40 2.17 -13.03
CA PHE A 145 -4.50 3.19 -13.57
C PHE A 145 -5.21 4.31 -14.33
N ALA A 146 -6.37 4.04 -14.93
CA ALA A 146 -7.21 5.09 -15.51
C ALA A 146 -7.76 6.02 -14.42
N GLU A 147 -8.21 5.47 -13.28
CA GLU A 147 -8.66 6.26 -12.13
C GLU A 147 -7.50 7.05 -11.49
N PHE A 148 -6.32 6.43 -11.34
CA PHE A 148 -5.13 7.13 -10.82
C PHE A 148 -4.77 8.33 -11.69
N GLY A 149 -4.79 8.17 -13.02
CA GLY A 149 -4.55 9.27 -13.96
C GLY A 149 -5.63 10.35 -13.93
N ARG A 150 -6.91 9.97 -13.71
CA ARG A 150 -8.03 10.91 -13.64
C ARG A 150 -7.93 11.81 -12.41
N VAL A 151 -7.64 11.24 -11.24
CA VAL A 151 -7.56 12.00 -9.98
C VAL A 151 -6.26 12.76 -9.81
N LEU A 152 -5.24 12.47 -10.61
CA LEU A 152 -3.93 13.12 -10.55
C LEU A 152 -3.95 14.46 -11.29
N ARG A 153 -3.41 15.50 -10.66
CA ARG A 153 -3.21 16.81 -11.29
C ARG A 153 -2.20 16.73 -12.42
N PRO A 154 -2.31 17.60 -13.45
CA PRO A 154 -1.25 17.76 -14.43
C PRO A 154 0.11 18.04 -13.75
N GLY A 155 1.12 17.27 -14.11
CA GLY A 155 2.45 17.34 -13.49
C GLY A 155 2.61 16.58 -12.18
N GLY A 156 1.55 15.97 -11.66
CA GLY A 156 1.62 15.09 -10.49
C GLY A 156 2.34 13.77 -10.77
N ALA A 157 2.63 13.01 -9.73
CA ALA A 157 3.39 11.78 -9.80
C ALA A 157 2.59 10.53 -9.37
N ILE A 158 2.92 9.38 -9.97
CA ILE A 158 2.43 8.07 -9.55
C ILE A 158 3.62 7.24 -9.06
N ALA A 159 3.56 6.70 -7.85
CA ALA A 159 4.64 5.91 -7.26
C ALA A 159 4.13 4.66 -6.52
N PHE A 160 4.44 3.48 -7.03
CA PHE A 160 4.14 2.22 -6.36
C PHE A 160 5.43 1.49 -5.99
N CYS A 161 5.50 0.99 -4.75
CA CYS A 161 6.68 0.35 -4.18
C CYS A 161 6.32 -1.00 -3.57
N GLY A 162 7.33 -1.85 -3.33
CA GLY A 162 7.16 -3.09 -2.57
C GLY A 162 6.41 -4.20 -3.31
N GLU A 163 6.17 -4.04 -4.61
CA GLU A 163 5.47 -5.06 -5.38
C GLU A 163 6.33 -6.33 -5.54
N PRO A 164 5.71 -7.54 -5.41
CA PRO A 164 6.41 -8.78 -5.65
C PRO A 164 6.94 -8.83 -7.09
N SER A 165 8.21 -9.18 -7.24
CA SER A 165 8.80 -9.35 -8.56
C SER A 165 9.17 -10.81 -8.80
N ARG A 166 8.99 -11.28 -10.08
CA ARG A 166 9.38 -12.65 -10.44
C ARG A 166 10.87 -12.94 -10.22
N TYR A 167 11.70 -11.92 -10.12
CA TYR A 167 13.13 -12.07 -9.79
C TYR A 167 13.36 -12.12 -8.28
N GLY A 168 12.68 -11.27 -7.50
CA GLY A 168 12.73 -11.29 -6.03
C GLY A 168 12.23 -12.61 -5.47
N ASP A 169 11.12 -13.13 -5.99
CA ASP A 169 10.59 -14.43 -5.59
C ASP A 169 11.52 -15.60 -5.88
N ARG A 170 12.22 -15.59 -7.03
CA ARG A 170 13.21 -16.62 -7.36
C ARG A 170 14.41 -16.59 -6.43
N LEU A 171 14.92 -15.40 -6.09
CA LEU A 171 16.03 -15.23 -5.16
C LEU A 171 15.63 -15.60 -3.73
N ALA A 172 14.42 -15.25 -3.29
CA ALA A 172 13.90 -15.58 -1.97
C ALA A 172 13.51 -17.07 -1.85
N ALA A 173 13.20 -17.76 -2.94
CA ALA A 173 12.85 -19.17 -2.93
C ALA A 173 14.03 -20.09 -2.56
N ALA A 174 15.27 -19.72 -2.88
CA ALA A 174 16.45 -20.54 -2.59
C ALA A 174 16.71 -20.71 -1.09
N PRO A 175 16.77 -19.66 -0.26
CA PRO A 175 16.93 -19.81 1.19
C PRO A 175 15.69 -20.45 1.85
N LYS A 176 14.47 -20.17 1.36
CA LYS A 176 13.26 -20.83 1.88
C LYS A 176 13.29 -22.35 1.65
N ARG A 177 13.68 -22.80 0.44
CA ARG A 177 13.82 -24.23 0.12
C ARG A 177 14.94 -24.89 0.95
N ALA A 178 16.08 -24.21 1.13
CA ALA A 178 17.16 -24.71 1.97
C ALA A 178 16.73 -24.83 3.44
N GLY A 179 15.99 -23.85 3.97
CA GLY A 179 15.43 -23.89 5.31
C GLY A 179 14.40 -25.02 5.51
N MET A 180 13.54 -25.28 4.52
CA MET A 180 12.58 -26.39 4.56
C MET A 180 13.26 -27.78 4.51
N LEU A 181 14.40 -27.90 3.80
CA LEU A 181 15.18 -29.15 3.76
C LEU A 181 16.00 -29.37 5.03
N ALA A 182 16.36 -28.31 5.74
CA ALA A 182 17.12 -28.36 7.00
C ALA A 182 16.21 -28.43 8.25
N ALA A 183 14.90 -28.21 8.11
CA ALA A 183 13.97 -28.31 9.23
C ALA A 183 13.82 -29.77 9.64
N PRO A 184 14.05 -30.14 10.92
CA PRO A 184 13.76 -31.49 11.39
C PRO A 184 12.26 -31.78 11.25
N ALA A 185 11.92 -32.97 10.77
CA ALA A 185 10.55 -33.47 10.77
C ALA A 185 10.11 -33.66 12.23
N TRP A 186 9.25 -32.73 12.70
CA TRP A 186 8.55 -32.86 13.97
C TRP A 186 7.16 -33.44 13.73
#